data_8fda1eb25a1c31ac3c1351b6c1fd060e
#
_entry.id   8fda1eb25a1c31ac3c1351b6c1fd060e
#
_cell.length_a   1.000
_cell.length_b   1.000
_cell.length_c   1.000
_cell.angle_alpha   90.00
_cell.angle_beta   90.00
_cell.angle_gamma   90.00
#
_symmetry.space_group_name_H-M   'P 1'
#
loop_
_entity.id
_entity.type
_entity.pdbx_description
1 polymer ?
#
loop_
_entity_poly.entity_id
_entity_poly.type
_entity_poly.pdbx_seq_one_letter_code
_entity_poly.pdbx_strand_id
1 'polypeptide(L)'
;MEKPETRDIMNTSKEKHQEIINKTIIFVQETLANAEGGHDRWHIYRVWKTAKHIAKTEHVDMVIVELWALLHDIADSKFYDGNEDIGPQKARKHLESFQIEENIIIQVENIIKHISFKGGNHKQNFTSPELDVVQDADRLDALGAIGIARTFNYGGHKGRAIYNPNNKPNLNMTKEEYKTNDEPTLNHFYEKLLLLKDRMNTTTGKKMAEHRHNYMEKYLEEFYKEWEGER
;
A
#
# COMPACT_ATOMS: atom_id res chain seq x y z
N MET A 1 -4.76 19.95 36.33
CA MET A 1 -4.42 21.19 35.60
C MET A 1 -3.02 21.02 35.05
N GLU A 2 -2.88 20.79 33.74
CA GLU A 2 -1.58 20.73 33.06
C GLU A 2 -0.91 22.11 33.11
N LYS A 3 0.42 22.14 33.33
CA LYS A 3 1.20 23.37 33.36
C LYS A 3 1.18 24.03 31.98
N PRO A 4 1.08 25.37 31.87
CA PRO A 4 1.02 26.09 30.58
C PRO A 4 2.22 25.81 29.66
N GLU A 5 3.45 25.66 30.21
CA GLU A 5 4.65 25.33 29.43
C GLU A 5 4.58 23.98 28.66
N THR A 6 3.95 22.96 29.26
CA THR A 6 3.78 21.64 28.62
C THR A 6 2.83 21.71 27.42
N ARG A 7 1.84 22.59 27.51
CA ARG A 7 0.84 22.80 26.45
C ARG A 7 1.43 23.52 25.23
N ASP A 8 2.31 24.48 25.45
CA ASP A 8 2.99 25.23 24.39
C ASP A 8 4.02 24.35 23.63
N ILE A 9 4.79 23.52 24.35
CA ILE A 9 5.75 22.59 23.73
C ILE A 9 5.01 21.53 22.90
N MET A 10 3.92 20.97 23.40
CA MET A 10 3.12 19.99 22.65
C MET A 10 2.45 20.61 21.41
N ASN A 11 2.05 21.88 21.47
CA ASN A 11 1.43 22.56 20.33
C ASN A 11 2.47 22.82 19.23
N THR A 12 3.67 23.29 19.59
CA THR A 12 4.80 23.51 18.68
C THR A 12 5.26 22.21 17.99
N SER A 13 5.25 21.10 18.70
CA SER A 13 5.59 19.77 18.16
C SER A 13 4.55 19.29 17.13
N LYS A 14 3.26 19.48 17.42
CA LYS A 14 2.17 19.13 16.49
C LYS A 14 2.18 19.98 15.23
N GLU A 15 2.45 21.27 15.37
CA GLU A 15 2.55 22.20 14.23
C GLU A 15 3.73 21.82 13.32
N LYS A 16 4.89 21.52 13.91
CA LYS A 16 6.06 21.06 13.15
C LYS A 16 5.78 19.74 12.43
N HIS A 17 5.14 18.78 13.11
CA HIS A 17 4.71 17.51 12.48
C HIS A 17 3.81 17.78 11.27
N GLN A 18 2.74 18.58 11.46
CA GLN A 18 1.80 18.88 10.37
C GLN A 18 2.48 19.60 9.20
N GLU A 19 3.45 20.46 9.46
CA GLU A 19 4.24 21.14 8.41
C GLU A 19 5.04 20.12 7.60
N ILE A 20 5.74 19.19 8.26
CA ILE A 20 6.51 18.12 7.60
C ILE A 20 5.61 17.26 6.72
N ILE A 21 4.46 16.82 7.25
CA ILE A 21 3.50 16.02 6.49
C ILE A 21 2.99 16.78 5.25
N ASN A 22 2.63 18.05 5.40
CA ASN A 22 2.15 18.87 4.27
C ASN A 22 3.22 19.00 3.18
N LYS A 23 4.47 19.27 3.55
CA LYS A 23 5.59 19.34 2.61
C LYS A 23 5.88 17.99 1.95
N THR A 24 5.74 16.89 2.69
CA THR A 24 5.89 15.54 2.14
C THR A 24 4.77 15.19 1.16
N ILE A 25 3.54 15.62 1.41
CA ILE A 25 2.44 15.47 0.44
C ILE A 25 2.76 16.20 -0.88
N ILE A 26 3.25 17.44 -0.80
CA ILE A 26 3.64 18.21 -1.99
C ILE A 26 4.76 17.49 -2.75
N PHE A 27 5.81 17.05 -2.05
CA PHE A 27 6.91 16.30 -2.63
C PHE A 27 6.45 15.03 -3.35
N VAL A 28 5.53 14.26 -2.76
CA VAL A 28 4.93 13.06 -3.38
C VAL A 28 4.15 13.44 -4.64
N GLN A 29 3.34 14.51 -4.59
CA GLN A 29 2.56 14.97 -5.73
C GLN A 29 3.45 15.38 -6.91
N GLU A 30 4.54 16.09 -6.66
CA GLU A 30 5.52 16.49 -7.67
C GLU A 30 6.29 15.28 -8.23
N THR A 31 6.73 14.38 -7.35
CA THR A 31 7.51 13.20 -7.76
C THR A 31 6.68 12.21 -8.59
N LEU A 32 5.39 12.05 -8.28
CA LEU A 32 4.49 11.11 -8.95
C LEU A 32 3.56 11.79 -9.97
N ALA A 33 3.84 13.01 -10.39
CA ALA A 33 2.99 13.77 -11.30
C ALA A 33 2.72 13.04 -12.64
N ASN A 34 3.69 12.26 -13.12
CA ASN A 34 3.63 11.49 -14.36
C ASN A 34 3.62 9.97 -14.12
N ALA A 35 3.37 9.51 -12.88
CA ALA A 35 3.32 8.08 -12.60
C ALA A 35 2.05 7.47 -13.19
N GLU A 36 2.21 6.33 -13.86
CA GLU A 36 1.11 5.61 -14.49
C GLU A 36 0.30 4.77 -13.49
N GLY A 37 -0.97 4.47 -13.88
CA GLY A 37 -2.01 3.94 -13.04
C GLY A 37 -1.65 2.65 -12.29
N GLY A 38 -1.75 2.72 -10.99
CA GLY A 38 -1.51 1.64 -10.02
C GLY A 38 -0.62 2.08 -8.86
N HIS A 39 0.41 2.91 -9.13
CA HIS A 39 1.33 3.50 -8.16
C HIS A 39 1.33 5.03 -8.29
N ASP A 40 0.15 5.61 -8.46
CA ASP A 40 -0.05 7.04 -8.59
C ASP A 40 -0.20 7.73 -7.22
N ARG A 41 -0.20 9.06 -7.22
CA ARG A 41 -0.40 9.86 -6.00
C ARG A 41 -1.69 9.52 -5.23
N TRP A 42 -2.72 9.00 -5.92
CA TRP A 42 -3.98 8.67 -5.28
C TRP A 42 -3.94 7.33 -4.54
N HIS A 43 -3.10 6.38 -5.00
CA HIS A 43 -2.76 5.20 -4.23
C HIS A 43 -2.10 5.60 -2.90
N ILE A 44 -1.05 6.43 -2.95
CA ILE A 44 -0.38 6.95 -1.77
C ILE A 44 -1.37 7.64 -0.81
N TYR A 45 -2.25 8.48 -1.35
CA TYR A 45 -3.27 9.16 -0.54
C TYR A 45 -4.20 8.17 0.18
N ARG A 46 -4.69 7.14 -0.51
CA ARG A 46 -5.58 6.14 0.08
C ARG A 46 -4.87 5.30 1.14
N VAL A 47 -3.63 4.88 0.87
CA VAL A 47 -2.79 4.15 1.83
C VAL A 47 -2.54 4.99 3.07
N TRP A 48 -2.14 6.27 2.91
CA TRP A 48 -1.94 7.19 4.03
C TRP A 48 -3.21 7.37 4.88
N LYS A 49 -4.37 7.58 4.25
CA LYS A 49 -5.65 7.72 4.99
C LYS A 49 -6.01 6.43 5.74
N THR A 50 -5.79 5.27 5.12
CA THR A 50 -6.06 3.95 5.71
C THR A 50 -5.08 3.67 6.86
N ALA A 51 -3.78 3.94 6.70
CA ALA A 51 -2.78 3.79 7.75
C ALA A 51 -3.11 4.66 8.98
N LYS A 52 -3.49 5.93 8.78
CA LYS A 52 -3.97 6.80 9.86
C LYS A 52 -5.21 6.24 10.58
N HIS A 53 -6.08 5.57 9.86
CA HIS A 53 -7.26 4.95 10.47
C HIS A 53 -6.89 3.76 11.33
N ILE A 54 -6.05 2.86 10.83
CA ILE A 54 -5.56 1.68 11.56
C ILE A 54 -4.76 2.12 12.80
N ALA A 55 -3.85 3.06 12.66
CA ALA A 55 -2.98 3.56 13.71
C ALA A 55 -3.72 4.12 14.95
N LYS A 56 -5.00 4.49 14.82
CA LYS A 56 -5.80 4.97 15.97
C LYS A 56 -6.00 3.92 17.06
N THR A 57 -5.88 2.66 16.73
CA THR A 57 -6.12 1.53 17.62
C THR A 57 -4.85 0.72 17.93
N GLU A 58 -3.73 1.13 17.35
CA GLU A 58 -2.43 0.49 17.53
C GLU A 58 -1.47 1.40 18.33
N HIS A 59 -0.54 0.80 19.06
CA HIS A 59 0.50 1.53 19.80
C HIS A 59 1.69 1.81 18.87
N VAL A 60 1.60 2.91 18.11
CA VAL A 60 2.56 3.27 17.07
C VAL A 60 2.93 4.75 17.13
N ASP A 61 4.10 5.10 16.60
CA ASP A 61 4.46 6.50 16.35
C ASP A 61 3.75 6.99 15.08
N MET A 62 2.83 7.95 15.27
CA MET A 62 2.02 8.49 14.17
C MET A 62 2.87 9.23 13.13
N VAL A 63 3.97 9.88 13.54
CA VAL A 63 4.89 10.58 12.63
C VAL A 63 5.50 9.57 11.66
N ILE A 64 5.99 8.46 12.20
CA ILE A 64 6.59 7.37 11.43
C ILE A 64 5.56 6.77 10.48
N VAL A 65 4.37 6.43 10.96
CA VAL A 65 3.29 5.86 10.14
C VAL A 65 2.90 6.79 8.98
N GLU A 66 2.74 8.09 9.23
CA GLU A 66 2.34 9.04 8.18
C GLU A 66 3.46 9.26 7.14
N LEU A 67 4.70 9.46 7.58
CA LEU A 67 5.84 9.60 6.67
C LEU A 67 6.02 8.37 5.79
N TRP A 68 5.84 7.20 6.37
CA TRP A 68 5.95 5.93 5.66
C TRP A 68 4.87 5.72 4.63
N ALA A 69 3.63 5.89 5.05
CA ALA A 69 2.51 5.76 4.15
C ALA A 69 2.61 6.73 2.95
N LEU A 70 3.21 7.92 3.15
CA LEU A 70 3.44 8.89 2.09
C LEU A 70 4.65 8.54 1.19
N LEU A 71 5.68 7.90 1.74
CA LEU A 71 6.95 7.68 1.04
C LEU A 71 7.17 6.23 0.57
N HIS A 72 6.31 5.28 0.95
CA HIS A 72 6.53 3.84 0.75
C HIS A 72 6.75 3.44 -0.72
N ASP A 73 6.13 4.13 -1.65
CA ASP A 73 6.13 3.80 -3.08
C ASP A 73 6.54 5.00 -3.97
N ILE A 74 7.43 5.85 -3.41
CA ILE A 74 7.88 7.08 -4.10
C ILE A 74 8.77 6.81 -5.32
N ALA A 75 9.32 5.59 -5.42
CA ALA A 75 10.10 5.15 -6.56
C ALA A 75 9.96 3.63 -6.72
N ASP A 76 9.03 3.20 -7.58
CA ASP A 76 8.94 1.78 -7.95
C ASP A 76 10.20 1.37 -8.74
N SER A 77 10.90 0.36 -8.23
CA SER A 77 12.13 -0.17 -8.83
C SER A 77 11.97 -0.60 -10.30
N LYS A 78 10.75 -0.91 -10.73
CA LYS A 78 10.43 -1.24 -12.14
C LYS A 78 10.77 -0.11 -13.12
N PHE A 79 10.74 1.13 -12.68
CA PHE A 79 11.09 2.31 -13.48
C PHE A 79 12.56 2.70 -13.37
N TYR A 80 13.34 1.93 -12.59
CA TYR A 80 14.75 2.19 -12.28
C TYR A 80 15.60 0.94 -12.44
N ASP A 81 15.37 0.15 -13.49
CA ASP A 81 16.12 -1.06 -13.85
C ASP A 81 16.23 -2.09 -12.70
N GLY A 82 15.22 -2.14 -11.83
CA GLY A 82 15.20 -3.03 -10.68
C GLY A 82 15.95 -2.52 -9.44
N ASN A 83 16.47 -1.29 -9.46
CA ASN A 83 17.21 -0.73 -8.33
C ASN A 83 16.25 -0.38 -7.17
N GLU A 84 16.27 -1.21 -6.13
CA GLU A 84 15.43 -1.07 -4.93
C GLU A 84 15.93 0.03 -3.96
N ASP A 85 17.14 0.57 -4.14
CA ASP A 85 17.71 1.58 -3.24
C ASP A 85 17.29 3.03 -3.57
N ILE A 86 16.73 3.29 -4.72
CA ILE A 86 16.34 4.65 -5.15
C ILE A 86 15.24 5.22 -4.29
N GLY A 87 14.22 4.43 -3.95
CA GLY A 87 13.12 4.84 -3.06
C GLY A 87 13.63 5.30 -1.70
N PRO A 88 14.36 4.46 -0.95
CA PRO A 88 14.99 4.83 0.31
C PRO A 88 15.86 6.08 0.22
N GLN A 89 16.73 6.19 -0.79
CA GLN A 89 17.62 7.37 -0.97
C GLN A 89 16.83 8.67 -1.21
N LYS A 90 15.77 8.64 -2.01
CA LYS A 90 14.89 9.79 -2.23
C LYS A 90 14.17 10.20 -0.95
N ALA A 91 13.66 9.23 -0.19
CA ALA A 91 13.01 9.48 1.08
C ALA A 91 13.98 10.10 2.09
N ARG A 92 15.20 9.55 2.24
CA ARG A 92 16.26 10.10 3.10
C ARG A 92 16.53 11.56 2.75
N LYS A 93 16.88 11.85 1.51
CA LYS A 93 17.19 13.21 1.06
C LYS A 93 16.07 14.20 1.35
N HIS A 94 14.82 13.78 1.21
CA HIS A 94 13.67 14.60 1.54
C HIS A 94 13.58 14.85 3.05
N LEU A 95 13.71 13.82 3.88
CA LEU A 95 13.58 13.91 5.33
C LEU A 95 14.73 14.68 6.00
N GLU A 96 15.96 14.55 5.51
CA GLU A 96 17.12 15.32 5.98
C GLU A 96 16.89 16.84 5.85
N SER A 97 16.12 17.30 4.86
CA SER A 97 15.80 18.72 4.68
C SER A 97 14.96 19.32 5.82
N PHE A 98 14.35 18.49 6.68
CA PHE A 98 13.51 18.93 7.81
C PHE A 98 14.16 18.75 9.19
N GLN A 99 15.43 18.38 9.24
CA GLN A 99 16.12 18.09 10.51
C GLN A 99 15.39 17.05 11.37
N ILE A 100 14.87 16.00 10.70
CA ILE A 100 14.25 14.86 11.36
C ILE A 100 15.36 14.02 12.01
N GLU A 101 15.07 13.43 13.16
CA GLU A 101 15.99 12.55 13.87
C GLU A 101 16.43 11.38 12.98
N GLU A 102 17.72 11.07 12.99
CA GLU A 102 18.31 10.02 12.15
C GLU A 102 17.67 8.65 12.36
N ASN A 103 17.27 8.33 13.59
CA ASN A 103 16.57 7.09 13.90
C ASN A 103 15.22 6.96 13.15
N ILE A 104 14.48 8.06 12.96
CA ILE A 104 13.24 8.08 12.19
C ILE A 104 13.53 7.86 10.70
N ILE A 105 14.56 8.54 10.18
CA ILE A 105 14.97 8.38 8.77
C ILE A 105 15.34 6.92 8.49
N ILE A 106 16.16 6.31 9.34
CA ILE A 106 16.56 4.90 9.20
C ILE A 106 15.36 3.97 9.25
N GLN A 107 14.38 4.21 10.12
CA GLN A 107 13.15 3.43 10.16
C GLN A 107 12.36 3.56 8.86
N VAL A 108 12.17 4.78 8.35
CA VAL A 108 11.50 5.02 7.06
C VAL A 108 12.20 4.29 5.93
N GLU A 109 13.52 4.36 5.82
CA GLU A 109 14.29 3.65 4.79
C GLU A 109 14.11 2.13 4.88
N ASN A 110 14.23 1.57 6.09
CA ASN A 110 14.09 0.14 6.31
C ASN A 110 12.72 -0.37 5.88
N ILE A 111 11.68 0.43 6.03
CA ILE A 111 10.34 0.00 5.66
C ILE A 111 10.11 0.12 4.16
N ILE A 112 10.55 1.20 3.53
CA ILE A 112 10.49 1.29 2.07
C ILE A 112 11.18 0.07 1.43
N LYS A 113 12.29 -0.42 2.01
CA LYS A 113 12.97 -1.63 1.56
C LYS A 113 12.17 -2.91 1.78
N HIS A 114 11.34 -2.98 2.81
CA HIS A 114 10.68 -4.23 3.23
C HIS A 114 9.18 -4.27 2.97
N ILE A 115 8.55 -3.15 2.57
CA ILE A 115 7.11 -3.09 2.36
C ILE A 115 6.67 -3.88 1.11
N SER A 116 7.53 -3.96 0.08
CA SER A 116 7.19 -4.61 -1.18
C SER A 116 6.88 -6.09 -0.99
N PHE A 117 5.75 -6.53 -1.55
CA PHE A 117 5.40 -7.93 -1.63
C PHE A 117 6.34 -8.67 -2.58
N LYS A 118 7.33 -9.39 -2.02
CA LYS A 118 8.36 -10.11 -2.78
C LYS A 118 7.96 -11.55 -3.17
N GLY A 119 6.65 -11.89 -3.15
CA GLY A 119 6.19 -13.27 -3.43
C GLY A 119 6.30 -14.21 -2.20
N GLY A 120 5.53 -15.28 -2.19
CA GLY A 120 5.07 -16.08 -1.04
C GLY A 120 6.01 -16.52 0.07
N ASN A 121 7.35 -16.57 -0.06
CA ASN A 121 8.24 -17.20 0.93
C ASN A 121 9.47 -16.40 1.36
N HIS A 122 9.51 -15.08 1.14
CA HIS A 122 10.60 -14.29 1.71
C HIS A 122 10.35 -14.00 3.19
N LYS A 123 11.25 -14.49 4.06
CA LYS A 123 11.30 -14.08 5.47
C LYS A 123 11.60 -12.60 5.53
N GLN A 124 10.66 -11.84 6.06
CA GLN A 124 10.86 -10.44 6.38
C GLN A 124 11.82 -10.35 7.58
N ASN A 125 12.96 -9.70 7.39
CA ASN A 125 13.99 -9.58 8.42
C ASN A 125 13.80 -8.35 9.32
N PHE A 126 12.85 -7.48 8.99
CA PHE A 126 12.50 -6.29 9.75
C PHE A 126 11.02 -6.32 10.11
N THR A 127 10.72 -6.08 11.38
CA THR A 127 9.35 -6.00 11.91
C THR A 127 9.24 -4.79 12.85
N SER A 128 8.17 -4.06 12.74
CA SER A 128 7.75 -3.05 13.73
C SER A 128 6.23 -2.88 13.67
N PRO A 129 5.61 -2.37 14.74
CA PRO A 129 4.17 -2.08 14.73
C PRO A 129 3.77 -1.10 13.63
N GLU A 130 4.63 -0.11 13.33
CA GLU A 130 4.38 0.87 12.27
C GLU A 130 4.42 0.21 10.89
N LEU A 131 5.38 -0.72 10.65
CA LEU A 131 5.43 -1.49 9.41
C LEU A 131 4.15 -2.31 9.24
N ASP A 132 3.68 -2.96 10.28
CA ASP A 132 2.45 -3.76 10.26
C ASP A 132 1.24 -2.90 9.84
N VAL A 133 1.13 -1.68 10.37
CA VAL A 133 0.08 -0.72 10.02
C VAL A 133 0.15 -0.31 8.55
N VAL A 134 1.33 0.05 8.04
CA VAL A 134 1.45 0.53 6.65
C VAL A 134 1.34 -0.60 5.65
N GLN A 135 1.86 -1.80 5.96
CA GLN A 135 1.65 -2.99 5.14
C GLN A 135 0.18 -3.36 5.01
N ASP A 136 -0.56 -3.31 6.11
CA ASP A 136 -1.99 -3.59 6.07
C ASP A 136 -2.73 -2.53 5.25
N ALA A 137 -2.37 -1.26 5.39
CA ALA A 137 -2.97 -0.17 4.64
C ALA A 137 -2.73 -0.31 3.12
N ASP A 138 -1.51 -0.68 2.72
CA ASP A 138 -1.17 -0.94 1.31
C ASP A 138 -1.92 -2.15 0.75
N ARG A 139 -1.93 -3.28 1.47
CA ARG A 139 -2.68 -4.48 1.09
C ARG A 139 -4.17 -4.22 0.96
N LEU A 140 -4.74 -3.41 1.85
CA LEU A 140 -6.14 -3.02 1.82
C LEU A 140 -6.50 -2.21 0.57
N ASP A 141 -5.59 -1.43 -0.02
CA ASP A 141 -5.86 -0.69 -1.26
C ASP A 141 -6.03 -1.63 -2.48
N ALA A 142 -5.60 -2.88 -2.36
CA ALA A 142 -5.84 -3.94 -3.35
C ALA A 142 -7.15 -4.72 -3.11
N LEU A 143 -7.93 -4.40 -2.09
CA LEU A 143 -9.15 -5.11 -1.72
C LEU A 143 -10.40 -4.23 -1.85
N GLY A 144 -11.56 -4.90 -1.99
CA GLY A 144 -12.88 -4.27 -2.07
C GLY A 144 -13.12 -3.52 -3.38
N ALA A 145 -14.00 -2.53 -3.36
CA ALA A 145 -14.41 -1.78 -4.56
C ALA A 145 -13.23 -1.10 -5.27
N ILE A 146 -12.31 -0.51 -4.53
CA ILE A 146 -11.10 0.12 -5.08
C ILE A 146 -10.19 -0.95 -5.71
N GLY A 147 -9.98 -2.07 -5.03
CA GLY A 147 -9.19 -3.19 -5.55
C GLY A 147 -9.74 -3.75 -6.85
N ILE A 148 -11.05 -3.94 -6.95
CA ILE A 148 -11.74 -4.35 -8.18
C ILE A 148 -11.45 -3.35 -9.31
N ALA A 149 -11.71 -2.06 -9.08
CA ALA A 149 -11.50 -1.03 -10.08
C ALA A 149 -10.04 -0.96 -10.56
N ARG A 150 -9.07 -1.01 -9.64
CA ARG A 150 -7.64 -1.03 -9.97
C ARG A 150 -7.24 -2.25 -10.79
N THR A 151 -7.77 -3.41 -10.45
CA THR A 151 -7.47 -4.67 -11.15
C THR A 151 -7.90 -4.62 -12.61
N PHE A 152 -9.11 -4.17 -12.90
CA PHE A 152 -9.58 -4.05 -14.28
C PHE A 152 -8.93 -2.88 -15.04
N ASN A 153 -8.63 -1.77 -14.36
CA ASN A 153 -7.86 -0.69 -14.97
C ASN A 153 -6.47 -1.15 -15.42
N TYR A 154 -5.77 -1.91 -14.57
CA TYR A 154 -4.46 -2.47 -14.92
C TYR A 154 -4.55 -3.54 -16.01
N GLY A 155 -5.56 -4.43 -15.94
CA GLY A 155 -5.81 -5.43 -16.97
C GLY A 155 -6.07 -4.78 -18.34
N GLY A 156 -6.90 -3.72 -18.39
CA GLY A 156 -7.15 -2.95 -19.61
C GLY A 156 -5.89 -2.25 -20.15
N HIS A 157 -5.07 -1.65 -19.28
CA HIS A 157 -3.78 -1.07 -19.66
C HIS A 157 -2.81 -2.12 -20.28
N LYS A 158 -2.85 -3.36 -19.78
CA LYS A 158 -2.06 -4.49 -20.32
C LYS A 158 -2.70 -5.18 -21.51
N GLY A 159 -3.88 -4.77 -21.97
CA GLY A 159 -4.61 -5.43 -23.05
C GLY A 159 -5.13 -6.84 -22.71
N ARG A 160 -5.26 -7.18 -21.42
CA ARG A 160 -5.72 -8.49 -20.96
C ARG A 160 -7.21 -8.65 -21.16
N ALA A 161 -7.65 -9.88 -21.51
CA ALA A 161 -9.06 -10.23 -21.45
C ALA A 161 -9.62 -10.02 -20.02
N ILE A 162 -10.88 -9.63 -19.91
CA ILE A 162 -11.57 -9.51 -18.62
C ILE A 162 -11.64 -10.89 -17.95
N TYR A 163 -12.15 -11.88 -18.69
CA TYR A 163 -12.33 -13.27 -18.26
C TYR A 163 -12.25 -14.23 -19.46
N ASN A 164 -11.81 -15.46 -19.21
CA ASN A 164 -11.86 -16.56 -20.15
C ASN A 164 -12.17 -17.85 -19.39
N PRO A 165 -13.33 -18.52 -19.61
CA PRO A 165 -13.73 -19.72 -18.88
C PRO A 165 -12.78 -20.92 -19.10
N ASN A 166 -12.01 -20.90 -20.20
CA ASN A 166 -11.04 -21.95 -20.50
C ASN A 166 -9.69 -21.76 -19.77
N ASN A 167 -9.43 -20.57 -19.21
CA ASN A 167 -8.19 -20.25 -18.51
C ASN A 167 -8.44 -20.21 -17.00
N LYS A 168 -8.03 -21.28 -16.30
CA LYS A 168 -8.19 -21.35 -14.84
C LYS A 168 -7.07 -20.61 -14.11
N PRO A 169 -7.37 -19.99 -12.94
CA PRO A 169 -6.35 -19.35 -12.11
C PRO A 169 -5.22 -20.32 -11.73
N ASN A 170 -3.97 -19.88 -11.78
CA ASN A 170 -2.82 -20.64 -11.31
C ASN A 170 -2.42 -20.19 -9.91
N LEU A 171 -2.73 -21.01 -8.91
CA LEU A 171 -2.45 -20.71 -7.49
C LEU A 171 -1.01 -20.99 -7.05
N ASN A 172 -0.20 -21.62 -7.91
CA ASN A 172 1.14 -22.09 -7.59
C ASN A 172 2.22 -21.42 -8.46
N MET A 173 2.00 -20.20 -8.92
CA MET A 173 2.97 -19.48 -9.74
C MET A 173 4.25 -19.16 -8.97
N THR A 174 5.39 -19.36 -9.64
CA THR A 174 6.65 -18.78 -9.21
C THR A 174 6.61 -17.24 -9.33
N LYS A 175 7.58 -16.55 -8.72
CA LYS A 175 7.70 -15.09 -8.82
C LYS A 175 7.93 -14.63 -10.26
N GLU A 176 8.68 -15.39 -11.02
CA GLU A 176 8.99 -15.14 -12.44
C GLU A 176 7.74 -15.31 -13.31
N GLU A 177 7.01 -16.41 -13.14
CA GLU A 177 5.72 -16.65 -13.81
C GLU A 177 4.71 -15.56 -13.49
N TYR A 178 4.61 -15.16 -12.22
CA TYR A 178 3.69 -14.09 -11.81
C TYR A 178 4.01 -12.74 -12.49
N LYS A 179 5.30 -12.42 -12.67
CA LYS A 179 5.72 -11.15 -13.31
C LYS A 179 5.43 -11.12 -14.81
N THR A 180 5.50 -12.27 -15.48
CA THR A 180 5.27 -12.42 -16.93
C THR A 180 3.86 -12.88 -17.27
N ASN A 181 3.02 -13.08 -16.25
CA ASN A 181 1.67 -13.59 -16.40
C ASN A 181 0.81 -12.63 -17.25
N ASP A 182 0.22 -13.15 -18.33
CA ASP A 182 -0.69 -12.45 -19.23
C ASP A 182 -2.10 -13.05 -19.24
N GLU A 183 -2.44 -13.75 -18.18
CA GLU A 183 -3.72 -14.39 -17.97
C GLU A 183 -4.89 -13.39 -17.82
N PRO A 184 -6.16 -13.83 -18.02
CA PRO A 184 -7.31 -12.96 -17.85
C PRO A 184 -7.32 -12.24 -16.50
N THR A 185 -7.79 -11.00 -16.52
CA THR A 185 -7.80 -10.10 -15.36
C THR A 185 -8.48 -10.70 -14.14
N LEU A 186 -9.57 -11.45 -14.33
CA LEU A 186 -10.35 -12.07 -13.25
C LEU A 186 -9.53 -13.12 -12.48
N ASN A 187 -8.59 -13.82 -13.12
CA ASN A 187 -7.74 -14.81 -12.46
C ASN A 187 -6.94 -14.21 -11.30
N HIS A 188 -6.54 -12.93 -11.43
CA HIS A 188 -5.79 -12.22 -10.38
C HIS A 188 -6.53 -12.14 -9.03
N PHE A 189 -7.85 -12.20 -9.03
CA PHE A 189 -8.63 -12.26 -7.78
C PHE A 189 -8.26 -13.50 -6.97
N TYR A 190 -8.20 -14.65 -7.60
CA TYR A 190 -7.89 -15.93 -6.95
C TYR A 190 -6.39 -16.11 -6.68
N GLU A 191 -5.57 -15.67 -7.63
CA GLU A 191 -4.12 -15.83 -7.57
C GLU A 191 -3.46 -14.95 -6.50
N LYS A 192 -4.09 -13.81 -6.15
CA LYS A 192 -3.52 -12.87 -5.19
C LYS A 192 -4.55 -12.21 -4.26
N LEU A 193 -5.57 -11.56 -4.81
CA LEU A 193 -6.33 -10.57 -4.04
C LEU A 193 -7.08 -11.22 -2.88
N LEU A 194 -7.80 -12.33 -3.12
CA LEU A 194 -8.53 -13.04 -2.08
C LEU A 194 -7.62 -13.63 -0.99
N LEU A 195 -6.33 -13.85 -1.30
CA LEU A 195 -5.36 -14.36 -0.33
C LEU A 195 -4.84 -13.28 0.63
N LEU A 196 -5.04 -11.99 0.31
CA LEU A 196 -4.51 -10.89 1.11
C LEU A 196 -5.20 -10.75 2.47
N LYS A 197 -6.45 -11.18 2.61
CA LYS A 197 -7.18 -11.15 3.88
C LYS A 197 -6.39 -11.83 5.01
N ASP A 198 -5.84 -13.00 4.72
CA ASP A 198 -5.13 -13.82 5.71
C ASP A 198 -3.70 -13.35 6.01
N ARG A 199 -3.27 -12.28 5.32
CA ARG A 199 -1.94 -11.69 5.47
C ARG A 199 -1.92 -10.38 6.26
N MET A 200 -3.05 -9.99 6.84
CA MET A 200 -3.12 -8.79 7.67
C MET A 200 -2.45 -9.02 9.02
N ASN A 201 -1.74 -8.00 9.49
CA ASN A 201 -0.98 -8.03 10.73
C ASN A 201 -1.82 -7.53 11.91
N THR A 202 -2.46 -6.35 11.76
CA THR A 202 -3.18 -5.65 12.81
C THR A 202 -4.62 -6.13 12.98
N THR A 203 -5.18 -5.93 14.17
CA THR A 203 -6.58 -6.29 14.43
C THR A 203 -7.55 -5.47 13.58
N THR A 204 -7.29 -4.18 13.42
CA THR A 204 -8.12 -3.30 12.60
C THR A 204 -7.99 -3.61 11.12
N GLY A 205 -6.76 -3.88 10.64
CA GLY A 205 -6.50 -4.33 9.27
C GLY A 205 -7.27 -5.60 8.91
N LYS A 206 -7.26 -6.61 9.79
CA LYS A 206 -8.03 -7.86 9.63
C LYS A 206 -9.52 -7.62 9.47
N LYS A 207 -10.13 -6.80 10.33
CA LYS A 207 -11.56 -6.46 10.24
C LYS A 207 -11.92 -5.74 8.93
N MET A 208 -11.07 -4.80 8.50
CA MET A 208 -11.26 -4.07 7.26
C MET A 208 -11.10 -4.99 6.04
N ALA A 209 -10.11 -5.90 6.07
CA ALA A 209 -9.86 -6.85 5.01
C ALA A 209 -11.01 -7.85 4.86
N GLU A 210 -11.57 -8.35 5.96
CA GLU A 210 -12.75 -9.21 5.97
C GLU A 210 -13.93 -8.55 5.24
N HIS A 211 -14.23 -7.30 5.60
CA HIS A 211 -15.31 -6.56 4.95
C HIS A 211 -15.08 -6.38 3.44
N ARG A 212 -13.86 -6.01 3.03
CA ARG A 212 -13.50 -5.81 1.63
C ARG A 212 -13.47 -7.12 0.84
N HIS A 213 -13.00 -8.18 1.45
CA HIS A 213 -12.98 -9.54 0.88
C HIS A 213 -14.39 -10.03 0.57
N ASN A 214 -15.30 -9.97 1.56
CA ASN A 214 -16.69 -10.36 1.38
C ASN A 214 -17.40 -9.55 0.27
N TYR A 215 -17.02 -8.28 0.09
CA TYR A 215 -17.51 -7.48 -1.02
C TYR A 215 -17.02 -8.01 -2.37
N MET A 216 -15.73 -8.41 -2.45
CA MET A 216 -15.16 -8.99 -3.67
C MET A 216 -15.78 -10.33 -4.04
N GLU A 217 -16.04 -11.20 -3.04
CA GLU A 217 -16.75 -12.48 -3.29
C GLU A 217 -18.13 -12.25 -3.87
N LYS A 218 -18.91 -11.32 -3.32
CA LYS A 218 -20.23 -10.95 -3.86
C LYS A 218 -20.15 -10.39 -5.28
N TYR A 219 -19.12 -9.57 -5.57
CA TYR A 219 -18.87 -9.08 -6.91
C TYR A 219 -18.60 -10.23 -7.89
N LEU A 220 -17.78 -11.21 -7.51
CA LEU A 220 -17.47 -12.37 -8.35
C LEU A 220 -18.71 -13.25 -8.59
N GLU A 221 -19.55 -13.47 -7.56
CA GLU A 221 -20.81 -14.19 -7.69
C GLU A 221 -21.73 -13.52 -8.71
N GLU A 222 -21.87 -12.20 -8.65
CA GLU A 222 -22.71 -11.46 -9.59
C GLU A 222 -22.09 -11.44 -10.99
N PHE A 223 -20.78 -11.24 -11.10
CA PHE A 223 -20.05 -11.28 -12.38
C PHE A 223 -20.28 -12.59 -13.13
N TYR A 224 -20.25 -13.74 -12.47
CA TYR A 224 -20.46 -15.03 -13.12
C TYR A 224 -21.90 -15.23 -13.55
N LYS A 225 -22.89 -14.78 -12.78
CA LYS A 225 -24.31 -14.83 -13.17
C LYS A 225 -24.61 -13.98 -14.41
N GLU A 226 -24.06 -12.76 -14.43
CA GLU A 226 -24.18 -11.88 -15.58
C GLU A 226 -23.46 -12.45 -16.82
N TRP A 227 -22.29 -13.10 -16.61
CA TRP A 227 -21.56 -13.75 -17.69
C TRP A 227 -22.34 -14.88 -18.34
N GLU A 228 -23.03 -15.68 -17.57
CA GLU A 228 -23.90 -16.76 -18.08
C GLU A 228 -25.28 -16.27 -18.55
N GLY A 229 -25.58 -14.99 -18.43
CA GLY A 229 -26.85 -14.40 -18.81
C GLY A 229 -28.02 -14.77 -17.90
N GLU A 230 -27.72 -15.12 -16.65
CA GLU A 230 -28.74 -15.47 -15.64
C GLU A 230 -29.38 -14.24 -15.00
N ARG A 231 -28.82 -13.06 -15.18
CA ARG A 231 -29.28 -11.75 -14.69
C ARG A 231 -29.04 -10.64 -15.69
#